data_93d2555dc262cd41a664cafd98f81f90
#
_entry.id   93d2555dc262cd41a664cafd98f81f90
#
_cell.length_a   1.000
_cell.length_b   1.000
_cell.length_c   1.000
_cell.angle_alpha   90.00
_cell.angle_beta   90.00
_cell.angle_gamma   90.00
#
_symmetry.space_group_name_H-M   'P 1'
#
loop_
_entity.id
_entity.type
_entity.pdbx_description
1 polymer ?
#
loop_
_entity_poly.entity_id
_entity_poly.type
_entity_poly.pdbx_seq_one_letter_code
_entity_poly.pdbx_strand_id
1 'polypeptide(L)'
;LAGCIGRSTPEYDIGMGASSFEPPSIEVAAGETVVWRNTNSRAHTVTAYENLIPAEADYFASGDYTSEQAARDAFFDAFGGAIASREEYEHTFTVPGEYQYFCVPHEKAGMVGSITVTE
;
A
#
# COMPACT_ATOMS: atom_id res chain seq x y z
N LEU A 1 -3.16 -15.87 19.45
CA LEU A 1 -2.74 -15.66 19.75
C LEU A 1 -2.32 -15.52 19.71
N ALA A 2 -2.50 -15.84 19.48
CA ALA A 2 -1.96 -15.58 19.77
C ALA A 2 -1.40 -15.06 19.65
N GLY A 3 -1.41 -15.02 19.52
CA GLY A 3 -0.74 -14.58 19.78
C GLY A 3 -0.31 -13.89 19.87
N CYS A 4 -0.72 -13.64 19.68
CA CYS A 4 -0.17 -12.66 20.06
C CYS A 4 -0.01 -12.09 21.13
N ILE A 5 -0.26 -12.35 21.68
CA ILE A 5 0.14 -12.24 23.05
C ILE A 5 1.62 -12.07 23.16
N GLY A 6 2.05 -10.97 23.74
CA GLY A 6 3.47 -10.73 23.89
C GLY A 6 4.21 -10.69 22.58
N ARG A 7 3.53 -10.47 21.52
CA ARG A 7 4.17 -10.37 20.21
C ARG A 7 5.14 -9.21 20.21
N SER A 8 6.32 -9.47 19.69
CA SER A 8 7.27 -8.40 19.43
C SER A 8 7.23 -8.00 17.96
N THR A 9 6.47 -8.72 17.12
CA THR A 9 6.37 -8.38 15.70
C THR A 9 5.58 -7.09 15.53
N PRO A 10 5.94 -6.26 14.56
CA PRO A 10 5.17 -5.05 14.28
C PRO A 10 3.75 -5.38 13.88
N GLU A 11 2.85 -4.45 14.13
CA GLU A 11 1.44 -4.65 13.81
C GLU A 11 1.12 -4.09 12.43
N TYR A 12 1.98 -4.34 11.47
CA TYR A 12 1.77 -3.97 10.09
C TYR A 12 2.34 -5.06 9.21
N ASP A 13 1.89 -5.09 7.96
CA ASP A 13 2.29 -6.13 7.01
C ASP A 13 3.42 -5.68 6.11
N ILE A 14 3.43 -4.41 5.75
CA ILE A 14 4.41 -3.86 4.81
C ILE A 14 4.96 -2.57 5.37
N GLY A 15 6.29 -2.51 5.49
CA GLY A 15 6.96 -1.28 5.90
C GLY A 15 7.33 -0.45 4.68
N MET A 16 7.38 0.87 4.87
CA MET A 16 7.83 1.78 3.81
C MET A 16 9.16 2.39 4.24
N GLY A 17 10.22 1.94 3.58
CA GLY A 17 11.58 2.44 3.84
C GLY A 17 11.87 3.68 3.02
N ALA A 18 13.15 3.95 2.76
CA ALA A 18 13.54 5.17 2.05
C ALA A 18 12.93 5.23 0.65
N SER A 19 12.98 4.12 -0.07
CA SER A 19 12.42 4.04 -1.42
C SER A 19 12.02 2.61 -1.77
N SER A 20 11.54 1.85 -0.78
CA SER A 20 11.13 0.48 -1.01
C SER A 20 9.98 0.10 -0.10
N PHE A 21 9.14 -0.82 -0.58
CA PHE A 21 8.16 -1.50 0.26
C PHE A 21 8.80 -2.79 0.76
N GLU A 22 8.63 -3.09 2.06
CA GLU A 22 9.34 -4.20 2.69
C GLU A 22 8.35 -5.07 3.47
N PRO A 23 8.05 -6.26 2.97
CA PRO A 23 8.58 -6.86 1.75
C PRO A 23 7.93 -6.27 0.49
N PRO A 24 8.56 -6.44 -0.68
CA PRO A 24 7.98 -5.90 -1.93
C PRO A 24 6.81 -6.73 -2.45
N SER A 25 6.62 -7.95 -1.97
CA SER A 25 5.53 -8.81 -2.40
C SER A 25 5.02 -9.62 -1.24
N ILE A 26 3.70 -9.69 -1.10
CA ILE A 26 3.07 -10.56 -0.10
C ILE A 26 1.88 -11.27 -0.72
N GLU A 27 1.46 -12.33 -0.06
CA GLU A 27 0.28 -13.09 -0.44
C GLU A 27 -0.69 -13.06 0.73
N VAL A 28 -1.96 -12.77 0.45
CA VAL A 28 -2.99 -12.75 1.48
C VAL A 28 -4.24 -13.44 0.95
N ALA A 29 -5.13 -13.84 1.85
CA ALA A 29 -6.41 -14.43 1.45
C ALA A 29 -7.44 -13.33 1.23
N ALA A 30 -8.41 -13.62 0.37
CA ALA A 30 -9.51 -12.68 0.14
C ALA A 30 -10.21 -12.39 1.47
N GLY A 31 -10.49 -11.11 1.71
CA GLY A 31 -11.10 -10.66 2.95
C GLY A 31 -10.11 -10.13 3.97
N GLU A 32 -8.82 -10.34 3.75
CA GLU A 32 -7.81 -9.84 4.68
C GLU A 32 -7.50 -8.38 4.45
N THR A 33 -7.17 -7.70 5.55
CA THR A 33 -6.75 -6.30 5.52
C THR A 33 -5.23 -6.23 5.57
N VAL A 34 -4.64 -5.49 4.66
CA VAL A 34 -3.19 -5.25 4.63
C VAL A 34 -2.92 -3.87 5.21
N VAL A 35 -1.94 -3.79 6.09
CA VAL A 35 -1.55 -2.54 6.75
C VAL A 35 -0.16 -2.17 6.30
N TRP A 36 0.00 -0.96 5.79
CA TRP A 36 1.30 -0.37 5.46
C TRP A 36 1.64 0.64 6.54
N ARG A 37 2.88 0.62 7.01
CA ARG A 37 3.36 1.63 7.96
C ARG A 37 4.60 2.31 7.41
N ASN A 38 4.62 3.63 7.49
CA ASN A 38 5.81 4.38 7.11
C ASN A 38 6.83 4.31 8.26
N THR A 39 7.89 3.53 8.03
CA THR A 39 8.95 3.34 9.02
C THR A 39 10.14 4.26 8.76
N ASN A 40 9.98 5.24 7.89
CA ASN A 40 11.05 6.13 7.44
C ASN A 40 10.65 7.58 7.72
N SER A 41 11.61 8.49 7.58
CA SER A 41 11.34 9.91 7.80
C SER A 41 10.74 10.60 6.58
N ARG A 42 10.83 9.98 5.40
CA ARG A 42 10.24 10.53 4.18
C ARG A 42 8.76 10.22 4.11
N ALA A 43 8.00 11.10 3.48
CA ALA A 43 6.60 10.82 3.21
C ALA A 43 6.49 9.87 2.03
N HIS A 44 5.50 8.98 2.07
CA HIS A 44 5.26 8.01 1.02
C HIS A 44 3.78 7.97 0.68
N THR A 45 3.43 7.29 -0.41
CA THR A 45 2.03 6.97 -0.72
C THR A 45 1.93 5.49 -1.02
N VAL A 46 0.72 4.95 -0.92
CA VAL A 46 0.35 3.66 -1.49
C VAL A 46 -0.65 3.97 -2.58
N THR A 47 -0.33 3.64 -3.82
CA THR A 47 -1.13 4.04 -4.97
C THR A 47 -1.20 2.88 -5.95
N ALA A 48 -2.39 2.33 -6.17
CA ALA A 48 -2.52 1.22 -7.10
C ALA A 48 -2.29 1.67 -8.53
N TYR A 49 -1.70 0.78 -9.34
CA TYR A 49 -1.69 0.96 -10.79
C TYR A 49 -3.06 0.53 -11.30
N GLU A 50 -3.82 1.46 -11.84
CA GLU A 50 -5.20 1.21 -12.18
C GLU A 50 -5.37 0.06 -13.18
N ASN A 51 -4.42 -0.10 -14.09
CA ASN A 51 -4.48 -1.15 -15.10
C ASN A 51 -3.77 -2.43 -14.68
N LEU A 52 -3.29 -2.50 -13.44
CA LEU A 52 -2.57 -3.67 -12.93
C LEU A 52 -3.19 -4.19 -11.65
N ILE A 53 -4.51 -4.06 -11.55
CA ILE A 53 -5.33 -4.69 -10.53
C ILE A 53 -6.47 -5.42 -11.24
N PRO A 54 -7.12 -6.39 -10.57
CA PRO A 54 -8.24 -7.08 -11.21
C PRO A 54 -9.35 -6.12 -11.63
N ALA A 55 -9.97 -6.41 -12.77
CA ALA A 55 -10.99 -5.51 -13.33
C ALA A 55 -12.17 -5.32 -12.38
N GLU A 56 -12.50 -6.33 -11.60
CA GLU A 56 -13.65 -6.27 -10.68
C GLU A 56 -13.30 -5.62 -9.35
N ALA A 57 -12.02 -5.35 -9.10
CA ALA A 57 -11.59 -4.81 -7.81
C ALA A 57 -11.79 -3.31 -7.76
N ASP A 58 -12.09 -2.81 -6.56
CA ASP A 58 -12.13 -1.38 -6.34
C ASP A 58 -10.73 -0.81 -6.42
N TYR A 59 -10.60 0.38 -6.98
CA TYR A 59 -9.34 1.09 -6.98
C TYR A 59 -8.98 1.48 -5.53
N PHE A 60 -7.70 1.46 -5.18
CA PHE A 60 -7.28 1.90 -3.86
C PHE A 60 -6.05 2.78 -3.94
N ALA A 61 -6.00 3.76 -3.04
CA ALA A 61 -4.84 4.64 -2.88
C ALA A 61 -4.95 5.32 -1.52
N SER A 62 -3.80 5.59 -0.92
CA SER A 62 -3.80 6.40 0.30
C SER A 62 -4.41 7.76 -0.01
N GLY A 63 -5.24 8.27 0.91
CA GLY A 63 -6.03 9.47 0.66
C GLY A 63 -7.38 9.16 0.04
N ASP A 64 -7.67 7.89 -0.25
CA ASP A 64 -8.97 7.41 -0.74
C ASP A 64 -9.38 7.99 -2.08
N TYR A 65 -8.40 8.27 -2.95
CA TYR A 65 -8.68 8.70 -4.31
C TYR A 65 -9.26 7.53 -5.11
N THR A 66 -10.05 7.85 -6.13
CA THR A 66 -10.78 6.82 -6.87
C THR A 66 -10.16 6.48 -8.22
N SER A 67 -9.03 7.10 -8.56
CA SER A 67 -8.30 6.77 -9.78
C SER A 67 -6.83 7.05 -9.58
N GLU A 68 -6.01 6.39 -10.38
CA GLU A 68 -4.57 6.60 -10.34
C GLU A 68 -4.22 8.04 -10.68
N GLN A 69 -4.88 8.61 -11.70
CA GLN A 69 -4.57 9.97 -12.10
C GLN A 69 -4.92 10.96 -10.99
N ALA A 70 -6.06 10.77 -10.32
CA ALA A 70 -6.45 11.64 -9.22
C ALA A 70 -5.43 11.57 -8.09
N ALA A 71 -4.96 10.36 -7.77
CA ALA A 71 -3.97 10.18 -6.71
C ALA A 71 -2.64 10.84 -7.07
N ARG A 72 -2.18 10.68 -8.31
CA ARG A 72 -0.93 11.31 -8.75
C ARG A 72 -1.04 12.85 -8.69
N ASP A 73 -2.14 13.37 -9.22
CA ASP A 73 -2.33 14.82 -9.25
C ASP A 73 -2.42 15.41 -7.85
N ALA A 74 -3.12 14.72 -6.95
CA ALA A 74 -3.29 15.21 -5.59
C ALA A 74 -1.95 15.31 -4.86
N PHE A 75 -1.08 14.33 -5.05
CA PHE A 75 0.22 14.38 -4.39
C PHE A 75 1.05 15.55 -4.90
N PHE A 76 1.11 15.74 -6.21
CA PHE A 76 1.91 16.82 -6.78
C PHE A 76 1.31 18.20 -6.53
N ASP A 77 0.00 18.28 -6.30
CA ASP A 77 -0.65 19.56 -6.00
C ASP A 77 -0.39 20.00 -4.55
N ALA A 78 -0.70 19.14 -3.59
CA ALA A 78 -0.58 19.52 -2.19
C ALA A 78 -0.28 18.32 -1.28
N PHE A 79 0.51 17.36 -1.77
CA PHE A 79 0.91 16.17 -1.03
C PHE A 79 -0.27 15.31 -0.59
N GLY A 80 -1.35 15.30 -1.40
CA GLY A 80 -2.51 14.48 -1.11
C GLY A 80 -2.14 13.01 -1.08
N GLY A 81 -2.66 12.27 -0.11
CA GLY A 81 -2.37 10.86 0.07
C GLY A 81 -1.07 10.56 0.77
N ALA A 82 -0.31 11.59 1.18
CA ALA A 82 0.97 11.38 1.86
C ALA A 82 0.76 10.68 3.20
N ILE A 83 1.59 9.68 3.44
CA ILE A 83 1.64 8.93 4.69
C ILE A 83 2.91 9.40 5.39
N ALA A 84 2.75 10.14 6.47
CA ALA A 84 3.89 10.71 7.19
C ALA A 84 4.58 9.64 8.01
N SER A 85 5.76 9.97 8.52
CA SER A 85 6.53 9.05 9.36
C SER A 85 5.66 8.48 10.48
N ARG A 86 5.67 7.16 10.62
CA ARG A 86 4.93 6.39 11.62
C ARG A 86 3.43 6.29 11.39
N GLU A 87 2.92 6.91 10.33
CA GLU A 87 1.52 6.77 9.97
C GLU A 87 1.30 5.51 9.16
N GLU A 88 0.03 5.11 9.08
CA GLU A 88 -0.36 3.87 8.42
C GLU A 88 -1.46 4.12 7.41
N TYR A 89 -1.54 3.21 6.45
CA TYR A 89 -2.65 3.11 5.51
C TYR A 89 -3.06 1.65 5.48
N GLU A 90 -4.35 1.38 5.36
CA GLU A 90 -4.81 0.00 5.25
C GLU A 90 -5.87 -0.15 4.17
N HIS A 91 -5.95 -1.36 3.63
CA HIS A 91 -6.94 -1.68 2.62
C HIS A 91 -7.31 -3.15 2.74
N THR A 92 -8.58 -3.45 2.60
CA THR A 92 -9.09 -4.83 2.64
C THR A 92 -9.29 -5.33 1.23
N PHE A 93 -8.64 -6.45 0.89
CA PHE A 93 -8.67 -7.03 -0.44
C PHE A 93 -9.71 -8.14 -0.48
N THR A 94 -10.76 -7.96 -1.31
CA THR A 94 -11.84 -8.95 -1.38
C THR A 94 -11.86 -9.72 -2.69
N VAL A 95 -11.21 -9.22 -3.74
CA VAL A 95 -11.22 -9.87 -5.05
C VAL A 95 -9.88 -10.58 -5.27
N PRO A 96 -9.86 -11.90 -5.51
CA PRO A 96 -8.60 -12.59 -5.78
C PRO A 96 -7.92 -12.08 -7.05
N GLY A 97 -6.60 -12.14 -7.06
CA GLY A 97 -5.81 -11.75 -8.22
C GLY A 97 -4.55 -11.02 -7.81
N GLU A 98 -3.87 -10.46 -8.81
CA GLU A 98 -2.64 -9.74 -8.63
C GLU A 98 -2.90 -8.25 -8.60
N TYR A 99 -2.26 -7.57 -7.64
CA TYR A 99 -2.39 -6.13 -7.48
C TYR A 99 -1.00 -5.52 -7.44
N GLN A 100 -0.73 -4.55 -8.30
CA GLN A 100 0.54 -3.83 -8.27
C GLN A 100 0.28 -2.40 -7.87
N TYR A 101 1.21 -1.85 -7.09
CA TYR A 101 1.08 -0.51 -6.55
C TYR A 101 2.45 0.16 -6.46
N PHE A 102 2.47 1.44 -6.19
CA PHE A 102 3.70 2.22 -6.17
C PHE A 102 3.57 3.39 -5.20
N CYS A 103 4.69 4.04 -4.94
CA CYS A 103 4.74 5.27 -4.17
C CYS A 103 4.95 6.43 -5.16
N VAL A 104 4.04 7.40 -5.15
CA VAL A 104 4.08 8.49 -6.14
C VAL A 104 5.43 9.22 -6.15
N PRO A 105 5.94 9.72 -5.01
CA PRO A 105 7.20 10.48 -5.06
C PRO A 105 8.44 9.64 -5.33
N HIS A 106 8.36 8.32 -5.20
CA HIS A 106 9.56 7.48 -5.33
C HIS A 106 9.43 6.41 -6.41
N GLU A 107 8.43 6.55 -7.27
CA GLU A 107 8.22 5.57 -8.34
C GLU A 107 9.44 5.43 -9.23
N LYS A 108 10.07 6.55 -9.56
CA LYS A 108 11.25 6.53 -10.44
C LYS A 108 12.45 5.87 -9.78
N ALA A 109 12.46 5.80 -8.46
CA ALA A 109 13.51 5.09 -7.73
C ALA A 109 13.19 3.61 -7.56
N GLY A 110 12.08 3.13 -8.14
CA GLY A 110 11.71 1.73 -8.08
C GLY A 110 10.85 1.35 -6.89
N MET A 111 10.22 2.31 -6.23
CA MET A 111 9.38 1.99 -5.07
C MET A 111 8.03 1.48 -5.53
N VAL A 112 7.99 0.18 -5.82
CA VAL A 112 6.81 -0.53 -6.30
C VAL A 112 6.63 -1.79 -5.48
N GLY A 113 5.40 -2.29 -5.43
CA GLY A 113 5.12 -3.52 -4.70
C GLY A 113 3.99 -4.28 -5.35
N SER A 114 3.76 -5.49 -4.85
CA SER A 114 2.67 -6.32 -5.36
C SER A 114 2.05 -7.13 -4.24
N ILE A 115 0.77 -7.43 -4.42
CA ILE A 115 0.02 -8.25 -3.49
C ILE A 115 -0.73 -9.29 -4.32
N THR A 116 -0.60 -10.56 -3.94
CA THR A 116 -1.36 -11.65 -4.53
C THR A 116 -2.47 -11.99 -3.55
N VAL A 117 -3.71 -11.90 -4.00
CA VAL A 117 -4.88 -12.22 -3.18
C VAL A 117 -5.41 -13.57 -3.63
N THR A 118 -5.45 -14.54 -2.71
CA THR A 118 -5.93 -15.90 -2.99
C THR A 118 -7.38 -16.03 -2.53
N GLU A 119 -8.03 -17.06 -3.03
CA GLU A 119 -9.41 -17.34 -2.64
C GLU A 119 -9.58 -17.79 -1.23
#